data_fa340a19a761fe8c1b2af8a315dc7bc3
#
_entry.id   fa340a19a761fe8c1b2af8a315dc7bc3
#
_cell.length_a   1.000
_cell.length_b   1.000
_cell.length_c   1.000
_cell.angle_alpha   90.00
_cell.angle_beta   90.00
_cell.angle_gamma   90.00
#
_symmetry.space_group_name_H-M   'P 1'
#
loop_
_entity.id
_entity.type
_entity.pdbx_description
1 polymer ?
#
loop_
_entity_poly.entity_id
_entity_poly.type
_entity_poly.pdbx_seq_one_letter_code
_entity_poly.pdbx_strand_id
1 'polypeptide(L)'
;MENSILVRDLTKRFPGFTLDRVSFQVPKGRIVGFIGENGAGKSTTIRLILNDLKKDGGTVELLGRDHAGPAVKNDLGVVFDACNFPEAFTPLDVEKVLSGVYSVWDGQAYRGYLKRFALPERKRVKTFSKGMKMKLSIAAALAHRPRLLILDEATAGLDPVIRDEILDILLDFIQDEEHSVFFSSHITSDIQKIADYAVLIHQGKIVFEEEKDVLLDQYGILRCGKGTEVEPGDYIVRRETGVSAEYLVRDRSAAGKKY
;
A
#
# COMPACT_ATOMS: atom_id res chain seq x y z
N MET A 1 -15.48 14.29 1.19
CA MET A 1 -14.96 13.51 0.02
C MET A 1 -15.42 12.09 0.16
N GLU A 2 -15.66 11.40 -0.95
CA GLU A 2 -15.95 9.95 -0.95
C GLU A 2 -14.64 9.18 -0.74
N ASN A 3 -14.67 8.10 0.04
CA ASN A 3 -13.49 7.30 0.33
C ASN A 3 -13.56 5.94 -0.36
N SER A 4 -12.48 5.53 -0.97
CA SER A 4 -12.32 4.18 -1.51
C SER A 4 -11.99 3.15 -0.43
N ILE A 5 -11.28 3.57 0.64
CA ILE A 5 -11.10 2.79 1.86
C ILE A 5 -11.39 3.70 3.05
N LEU A 6 -12.16 3.21 4.01
CA LEU A 6 -12.36 3.87 5.29
C LEU A 6 -12.17 2.85 6.42
N VAL A 7 -11.16 3.08 7.24
CA VAL A 7 -10.81 2.23 8.39
C VAL A 7 -11.02 3.01 9.67
N ARG A 8 -11.76 2.45 10.63
CA ARG A 8 -12.00 3.06 11.95
C ARG A 8 -11.73 2.06 13.06
N ASP A 9 -10.85 2.42 13.98
CA ASP A 9 -10.48 1.68 15.20
C ASP A 9 -10.15 0.20 14.96
N LEU A 10 -9.59 -0.12 13.79
CA LEU A 10 -9.27 -1.47 13.39
C LEU A 10 -8.27 -2.09 14.37
N THR A 11 -8.69 -3.17 15.01
CA THR A 11 -7.92 -3.80 16.09
C THR A 11 -7.74 -5.29 15.80
N LYS A 12 -6.50 -5.77 16.01
CA LYS A 12 -6.16 -7.19 15.98
C LYS A 12 -5.06 -7.50 16.99
N ARG A 13 -5.29 -8.53 17.82
CA ARG A 13 -4.34 -8.95 18.86
C ARG A 13 -3.71 -10.27 18.48
N PHE A 14 -2.39 -10.33 18.62
CA PHE A 14 -1.58 -11.54 18.50
C PHE A 14 -0.69 -11.67 19.74
N PRO A 15 -0.18 -12.86 20.05
CA PRO A 15 0.91 -12.98 21.02
C PRO A 15 2.10 -12.13 20.60
N GLY A 16 2.47 -11.12 21.42
CA GLY A 16 3.63 -10.25 21.18
C GLY A 16 3.41 -9.08 20.21
N PHE A 17 2.23 -8.94 19.57
CA PHE A 17 1.94 -7.81 18.69
C PHE A 17 0.45 -7.44 18.72
N THR A 18 0.16 -6.16 18.72
CA THR A 18 -1.22 -5.67 18.60
C THR A 18 -1.31 -4.57 17.55
N LEU A 19 -2.22 -4.75 16.60
CA LEU A 19 -2.73 -3.64 15.79
C LEU A 19 -3.77 -2.92 16.63
N ASP A 20 -3.49 -1.69 17.06
CA ASP A 20 -4.24 -0.97 18.09
C ASP A 20 -4.99 0.23 17.52
N ARG A 21 -6.30 0.05 17.31
CA ARG A 21 -7.24 1.10 16.88
C ARG A 21 -6.75 1.92 15.68
N VAL A 22 -6.25 1.22 14.68
CA VAL A 22 -5.78 1.81 13.43
C VAL A 22 -6.96 2.45 12.70
N SER A 23 -6.84 3.75 12.41
CA SER A 23 -7.85 4.55 11.69
C SER A 23 -7.15 5.37 10.62
N PHE A 24 -7.63 5.27 9.38
CA PHE A 24 -7.16 6.08 8.24
C PHE A 24 -8.16 5.95 7.07
N GLN A 25 -7.95 6.76 6.03
CA GLN A 25 -8.77 6.74 4.83
C GLN A 25 -7.93 6.76 3.55
N VAL A 26 -8.53 6.27 2.49
CA VAL A 26 -8.03 6.39 1.11
C VAL A 26 -9.08 7.16 0.33
N PRO A 27 -8.88 8.44 0.04
CA PRO A 27 -9.81 9.21 -0.75
C PRO A 27 -9.94 8.63 -2.16
N LYS A 28 -11.16 8.72 -2.73
CA LYS A 28 -11.42 8.31 -4.11
C LYS A 28 -10.58 9.15 -5.07
N GLY A 29 -10.08 8.53 -6.14
CA GLY A 29 -9.25 9.21 -7.14
C GLY A 29 -7.83 9.50 -6.67
N ARG A 30 -7.32 8.84 -5.61
CA ARG A 30 -6.01 9.13 -5.03
C ARG A 30 -5.13 7.89 -4.86
N ILE A 31 -3.83 8.14 -4.85
CA ILE A 31 -2.82 7.16 -4.48
C ILE A 31 -2.40 7.41 -3.04
N VAL A 32 -2.62 6.44 -2.17
CA VAL A 32 -2.19 6.49 -0.77
C VAL A 32 -1.09 5.47 -0.52
N GLY A 33 0.06 5.97 -0.08
CA GLY A 33 1.18 5.15 0.34
C GLY A 33 1.11 4.79 1.83
N PHE A 34 1.17 3.51 2.15
CA PHE A 34 1.16 2.98 3.51
C PHE A 34 2.57 2.60 3.94
N ILE A 35 3.20 3.44 4.74
CA ILE A 35 4.61 3.36 5.10
C ILE A 35 4.80 2.74 6.47
N GLY A 36 5.85 1.98 6.65
CA GLY A 36 6.25 1.45 7.95
C GLY A 36 7.39 0.45 7.84
N GLU A 37 8.08 0.22 8.94
CA GLU A 37 9.13 -0.79 9.02
C GLU A 37 8.55 -2.21 8.85
N ASN A 38 9.43 -3.19 8.62
CA ASN A 38 9.03 -4.59 8.64
C ASN A 38 8.52 -4.95 10.05
N GLY A 39 7.37 -5.62 10.11
CA GLY A 39 6.70 -5.93 11.36
C GLY A 39 5.85 -4.80 11.96
N ALA A 40 5.78 -3.61 11.36
CA ALA A 40 4.96 -2.50 11.85
C ALA A 40 3.44 -2.76 11.80
N GLY A 41 3.00 -3.75 10.98
CA GLY A 41 1.58 -4.13 10.85
C GLY A 41 0.98 -3.88 9.47
N LYS A 42 1.77 -3.49 8.45
CA LYS A 42 1.27 -3.19 7.09
C LYS A 42 0.48 -4.34 6.47
N SER A 43 1.10 -5.49 6.28
CA SER A 43 0.44 -6.67 5.68
C SER A 43 -0.72 -7.19 6.54
N THR A 44 -0.61 -7.08 7.87
CA THR A 44 -1.72 -7.39 8.77
C THR A 44 -2.92 -6.49 8.52
N THR A 45 -2.70 -5.19 8.40
CA THR A 45 -3.75 -4.20 8.10
C THR A 45 -4.40 -4.51 6.75
N ILE A 46 -3.60 -4.76 5.70
CA ILE A 46 -4.11 -5.10 4.36
C ILE A 46 -4.96 -6.38 4.40
N ARG A 47 -4.51 -7.44 5.07
CA ARG A 47 -5.28 -8.69 5.20
C ARG A 47 -6.59 -8.51 5.97
N LEU A 48 -6.61 -7.63 6.97
CA LEU A 48 -7.84 -7.27 7.68
C LEU A 48 -8.80 -6.48 6.79
N ILE A 49 -8.29 -5.54 5.98
CA ILE A 49 -9.07 -4.77 5.00
C ILE A 49 -9.69 -5.71 3.95
N LEU A 50 -8.95 -6.70 3.48
CA LEU A 50 -9.42 -7.69 2.50
C LEU A 50 -10.33 -8.78 3.10
N ASN A 51 -10.57 -8.73 4.41
CA ASN A 51 -11.28 -9.78 5.17
C ASN A 51 -10.67 -11.18 5.01
N ASP A 52 -9.36 -11.26 4.74
CA ASP A 52 -8.55 -12.49 4.74
C ASP A 52 -8.16 -12.89 6.17
N LEU A 53 -8.19 -11.93 7.07
CA LEU A 53 -7.97 -12.10 8.50
C LEU A 53 -9.14 -11.50 9.29
N LYS A 54 -9.64 -12.22 10.28
CA LYS A 54 -10.73 -11.75 11.13
C LYS A 54 -10.23 -10.68 12.12
N LYS A 55 -10.87 -9.51 12.10
CA LYS A 55 -10.61 -8.42 13.05
C LYS A 55 -11.18 -8.74 14.43
N ASP A 56 -10.60 -8.12 15.48
CA ASP A 56 -11.10 -8.21 16.87
C ASP A 56 -11.95 -6.97 17.23
N GLY A 57 -11.84 -5.88 16.44
CA GLY A 57 -12.63 -4.66 16.63
C GLY A 57 -12.50 -3.71 15.45
N GLY A 58 -13.31 -2.65 15.48
CA GLY A 58 -13.32 -1.62 14.46
C GLY A 58 -14.15 -1.95 13.21
N THR A 59 -14.18 -1.02 12.26
CA THR A 59 -14.92 -1.14 11.00
C THR A 59 -14.04 -0.88 9.80
N VAL A 60 -14.36 -1.51 8.68
CA VAL A 60 -13.71 -1.29 7.38
C VAL A 60 -14.79 -1.19 6.32
N GLU A 61 -14.74 -0.13 5.55
CA GLU A 61 -15.57 0.09 4.37
C GLU A 61 -14.68 0.16 3.13
N LEU A 62 -15.09 -0.50 2.05
CA LEU A 62 -14.45 -0.47 0.74
C LEU A 62 -15.45 0.02 -0.29
N LEU A 63 -15.13 1.10 -1.00
CA LEU A 63 -16.00 1.72 -2.01
C LEU A 63 -17.42 1.99 -1.46
N GLY A 64 -17.50 2.47 -0.20
CA GLY A 64 -18.74 2.76 0.49
C GLY A 64 -19.56 1.53 0.92
N ARG A 65 -18.98 0.33 0.90
CA ARG A 65 -19.65 -0.94 1.26
C ARG A 65 -18.86 -1.65 2.36
N ASP A 66 -19.53 -2.53 3.11
CA ASP A 66 -18.86 -3.42 4.06
C ASP A 66 -17.84 -4.31 3.33
N HIS A 67 -16.59 -4.32 3.82
CA HIS A 67 -15.49 -5.09 3.26
C HIS A 67 -15.73 -6.61 3.22
N ALA A 68 -16.62 -7.12 4.07
CA ALA A 68 -16.95 -8.56 4.12
C ALA A 68 -17.91 -8.98 3.00
N GLY A 69 -18.56 -8.03 2.33
CA GLY A 69 -19.53 -8.30 1.27
C GLY A 69 -18.88 -8.88 0.02
N PRO A 70 -19.50 -9.91 -0.62
CA PRO A 70 -18.94 -10.48 -1.85
C PRO A 70 -18.95 -9.52 -3.03
N ALA A 71 -19.90 -8.58 -3.06
CA ALA A 71 -20.08 -7.65 -4.18
C ALA A 71 -18.90 -6.68 -4.36
N VAL A 72 -18.20 -6.30 -3.27
CA VAL A 72 -17.06 -5.39 -3.36
C VAL A 72 -15.82 -6.05 -3.97
N LYS A 73 -15.69 -7.38 -3.86
CA LYS A 73 -14.49 -8.11 -4.30
C LYS A 73 -14.24 -8.04 -5.81
N ASN A 74 -15.30 -7.90 -6.61
CA ASN A 74 -15.15 -7.74 -8.06
C ASN A 74 -14.54 -6.39 -8.45
N ASP A 75 -14.67 -5.38 -7.59
CA ASP A 75 -14.14 -4.04 -7.81
C ASP A 75 -12.72 -3.85 -7.24
N LEU A 76 -12.12 -4.92 -6.65
CA LEU A 76 -10.80 -4.89 -6.02
C LEU A 76 -9.76 -5.63 -6.86
N GLY A 77 -8.67 -4.95 -7.24
CA GLY A 77 -7.46 -5.59 -7.71
C GLY A 77 -6.45 -5.72 -6.55
N VAL A 78 -5.97 -6.93 -6.29
CA VAL A 78 -5.07 -7.19 -5.16
C VAL A 78 -3.77 -7.81 -5.66
N VAL A 79 -2.65 -7.23 -5.21
CA VAL A 79 -1.30 -7.73 -5.52
C VAL A 79 -0.52 -7.85 -4.22
N PHE A 80 -0.02 -9.05 -3.92
CA PHE A 80 0.82 -9.31 -2.75
C PHE A 80 2.31 -9.29 -3.14
N ASP A 81 3.17 -9.27 -2.13
CA ASP A 81 4.64 -9.34 -2.24
C ASP A 81 5.16 -10.60 -2.97
N ALA A 82 4.37 -11.66 -2.96
CA ALA A 82 4.61 -12.91 -3.65
C ALA A 82 3.54 -13.19 -4.70
N CYS A 83 3.95 -13.79 -5.80
CA CYS A 83 3.03 -14.30 -6.82
C CYS A 83 2.33 -15.56 -6.31
N ASN A 84 1.01 -15.49 -6.17
CA ASN A 84 0.20 -16.59 -5.64
C ASN A 84 -0.32 -17.56 -6.73
N PHE A 85 0.09 -17.38 -7.98
CA PHE A 85 -0.28 -18.33 -9.05
C PHE A 85 0.53 -19.63 -8.94
N PRO A 86 -0.11 -20.79 -9.19
CA PRO A 86 0.56 -22.07 -9.19
C PRO A 86 1.77 -22.08 -10.14
N GLU A 87 2.91 -22.60 -9.69
CA GLU A 87 4.15 -22.61 -10.45
C GLU A 87 4.06 -23.39 -11.78
N ALA A 88 3.13 -24.34 -11.86
CA ALA A 88 2.88 -25.13 -13.07
C ALA A 88 2.08 -24.37 -14.15
N PHE A 89 1.39 -23.29 -13.77
CA PHE A 89 0.57 -22.50 -14.69
C PHE A 89 1.42 -21.69 -15.67
N THR A 90 0.84 -21.43 -16.82
CA THR A 90 1.27 -20.41 -17.78
C THR A 90 0.38 -19.17 -17.61
N PRO A 91 0.76 -17.98 -18.12
CA PRO A 91 -0.13 -16.83 -18.17
C PRO A 91 -1.49 -17.11 -18.84
N LEU A 92 -1.55 -17.98 -19.85
CA LEU A 92 -2.82 -18.40 -20.46
C LEU A 92 -3.67 -19.27 -19.52
N ASP A 93 -3.05 -20.09 -18.68
CA ASP A 93 -3.78 -20.84 -17.65
C ASP A 93 -4.35 -19.92 -16.58
N VAL A 94 -3.60 -18.87 -16.20
CA VAL A 94 -4.07 -17.81 -15.29
C VAL A 94 -5.29 -17.11 -15.89
N GLU A 95 -5.24 -16.69 -17.16
CA GLU A 95 -6.38 -16.11 -17.87
C GLU A 95 -7.60 -17.02 -17.83
N LYS A 96 -7.42 -18.29 -18.18
CA LYS A 96 -8.51 -19.26 -18.22
C LYS A 96 -9.19 -19.45 -16.87
N VAL A 97 -8.43 -19.44 -15.77
CA VAL A 97 -9.00 -19.59 -14.42
C VAL A 97 -9.71 -18.31 -13.99
N LEU A 98 -9.05 -17.15 -14.11
CA LEU A 98 -9.57 -15.89 -13.60
C LEU A 98 -10.77 -15.38 -14.39
N SER A 99 -10.83 -15.63 -15.71
CA SER A 99 -12.01 -15.31 -16.52
C SER A 99 -13.26 -16.11 -16.13
N GLY A 100 -13.09 -17.23 -15.42
CA GLY A 100 -14.19 -17.99 -14.85
C GLY A 100 -14.59 -17.56 -13.43
N VAL A 101 -13.73 -16.77 -12.76
CA VAL A 101 -13.94 -16.31 -11.37
C VAL A 101 -14.55 -14.92 -11.32
N TYR A 102 -14.00 -13.99 -12.11
CA TYR A 102 -14.47 -12.62 -12.13
C TYR A 102 -15.67 -12.45 -13.07
N SER A 103 -16.69 -11.75 -12.63
CA SER A 103 -17.88 -11.45 -13.43
C SER A 103 -17.56 -10.56 -14.63
N VAL A 104 -16.52 -9.72 -14.51
CA VAL A 104 -15.98 -8.89 -15.59
C VAL A 104 -14.53 -9.29 -15.78
N TRP A 105 -14.17 -9.72 -16.98
CA TRP A 105 -12.79 -10.04 -17.36
C TRP A 105 -12.51 -9.52 -18.76
N ASP A 106 -11.46 -8.70 -18.89
CA ASP A 106 -11.01 -8.17 -20.16
C ASP A 106 -9.77 -8.93 -20.64
N GLY A 107 -10.00 -10.02 -21.39
CA GLY A 107 -8.91 -10.82 -21.95
C GLY A 107 -8.05 -10.05 -22.95
N GLN A 108 -8.58 -9.02 -23.63
CA GLN A 108 -7.79 -8.19 -24.53
C GLN A 108 -6.83 -7.30 -23.73
N ALA A 109 -7.33 -6.65 -22.67
CA ALA A 109 -6.49 -5.86 -21.76
C ALA A 109 -5.41 -6.74 -21.11
N TYR A 110 -5.79 -7.93 -20.60
CA TYR A 110 -4.83 -8.86 -20.02
C TYR A 110 -3.67 -9.18 -20.97
N ARG A 111 -3.97 -9.60 -22.21
CA ARG A 111 -2.94 -9.91 -23.22
C ARG A 111 -2.15 -8.67 -23.62
N GLY A 112 -2.78 -7.50 -23.63
CA GLY A 112 -2.10 -6.21 -23.81
C GLY A 112 -1.04 -5.97 -22.74
N TYR A 113 -1.36 -6.24 -21.47
CA TYR A 113 -0.39 -6.17 -20.37
C TYR A 113 0.72 -7.22 -20.51
N LEU A 114 0.40 -8.47 -20.85
CA LEU A 114 1.43 -9.49 -21.08
C LEU A 114 2.44 -9.03 -22.15
N LYS A 115 1.94 -8.45 -23.24
CA LYS A 115 2.77 -7.90 -24.31
C LYS A 115 3.60 -6.69 -23.85
N ARG A 116 2.97 -5.71 -23.15
CA ARG A 116 3.64 -4.53 -22.58
C ARG A 116 4.80 -4.93 -21.67
N PHE A 117 4.60 -5.98 -20.86
CA PHE A 117 5.59 -6.50 -19.91
C PHE A 117 6.57 -7.50 -20.51
N ALA A 118 6.47 -7.78 -21.78
CA ALA A 118 7.25 -8.80 -22.48
C ALA A 118 7.19 -10.19 -21.78
N LEU A 119 6.02 -10.57 -21.22
CA LEU A 119 5.81 -11.83 -20.55
C LEU A 119 5.49 -12.94 -21.56
N PRO A 120 6.21 -14.08 -21.53
CA PRO A 120 5.97 -15.19 -22.43
C PRO A 120 4.70 -15.96 -22.04
N GLU A 121 3.64 -15.87 -22.83
CA GLU A 121 2.31 -16.39 -22.54
C GLU A 121 2.25 -17.89 -22.23
N ARG A 122 3.17 -18.68 -22.80
CA ARG A 122 3.17 -20.16 -22.73
C ARG A 122 4.27 -20.74 -21.86
N LYS A 123 5.11 -19.92 -21.24
CA LYS A 123 6.10 -20.39 -20.26
C LYS A 123 5.50 -20.49 -18.88
N ARG A 124 5.94 -21.50 -18.13
CA ARG A 124 5.43 -21.74 -16.76
C ARG A 124 5.92 -20.67 -15.78
N VAL A 125 5.07 -20.27 -14.86
CA VAL A 125 5.36 -19.26 -13.81
C VAL A 125 6.59 -19.63 -13.00
N LYS A 126 6.89 -20.91 -12.78
CA LYS A 126 8.12 -21.36 -12.08
C LYS A 126 9.41 -20.86 -12.72
N THR A 127 9.40 -20.55 -14.03
CA THR A 127 10.58 -20.07 -14.77
C THR A 127 10.70 -18.55 -14.78
N PHE A 128 9.73 -17.84 -14.19
CA PHE A 128 9.71 -16.38 -14.14
C PHE A 128 10.62 -15.86 -13.06
N SER A 129 11.32 -14.76 -13.35
CA SER A 129 11.99 -13.97 -12.32
C SER A 129 10.96 -13.35 -11.34
N LYS A 130 11.42 -12.84 -10.19
CA LYS A 130 10.55 -12.13 -9.24
C LYS A 130 9.79 -10.98 -9.92
N GLY A 131 10.48 -10.16 -10.72
CA GLY A 131 9.88 -9.07 -11.47
C GLY A 131 8.84 -9.54 -12.50
N MET A 132 9.11 -10.62 -13.24
CA MET A 132 8.13 -11.20 -14.17
C MET A 132 6.89 -11.73 -13.43
N LYS A 133 7.06 -12.37 -12.28
CA LYS A 133 5.96 -12.84 -11.42
C LYS A 133 5.10 -11.66 -10.92
N MET A 134 5.74 -10.57 -10.51
CA MET A 134 5.04 -9.36 -10.08
C MET A 134 4.25 -8.71 -11.22
N LYS A 135 4.87 -8.54 -12.39
CA LYS A 135 4.21 -8.05 -13.61
C LYS A 135 2.99 -8.89 -13.98
N LEU A 136 3.09 -10.22 -13.87
CA LEU A 136 1.96 -11.13 -14.12
C LEU A 136 0.82 -10.90 -13.10
N SER A 137 1.14 -10.73 -11.81
CA SER A 137 0.15 -10.45 -10.77
C SER A 137 -0.58 -9.12 -11.02
N ILE A 138 0.15 -8.08 -11.44
CA ILE A 138 -0.43 -6.78 -11.80
C ILE A 138 -1.31 -6.89 -13.06
N ALA A 139 -0.84 -7.58 -14.11
CA ALA A 139 -1.63 -7.80 -15.32
C ALA A 139 -2.97 -8.48 -15.00
N ALA A 140 -2.94 -9.50 -14.15
CA ALA A 140 -4.13 -10.21 -13.71
C ALA A 140 -5.06 -9.33 -12.86
N ALA A 141 -4.49 -8.53 -11.95
CA ALA A 141 -5.26 -7.62 -11.10
C ALA A 141 -5.95 -6.49 -11.90
N LEU A 142 -5.34 -6.04 -13.00
CA LEU A 142 -5.92 -4.98 -13.85
C LEU A 142 -6.96 -5.50 -14.86
N ALA A 143 -6.88 -6.77 -15.24
CA ALA A 143 -7.69 -7.34 -16.32
C ALA A 143 -9.18 -7.46 -15.99
N HIS A 144 -9.59 -7.44 -14.74
CA HIS A 144 -11.00 -7.45 -14.36
C HIS A 144 -11.58 -6.05 -14.08
N ARG A 145 -10.84 -5.00 -14.48
CA ARG A 145 -11.23 -3.59 -14.38
C ARG A 145 -11.62 -3.17 -12.96
N PRO A 146 -10.73 -3.32 -11.98
CA PRO A 146 -11.01 -2.91 -10.60
C PRO A 146 -11.13 -1.39 -10.50
N ARG A 147 -11.87 -0.92 -9.50
CA ARG A 147 -11.91 0.50 -9.11
C ARG A 147 -10.90 0.84 -8.01
N LEU A 148 -10.45 -0.16 -7.28
CA LEU A 148 -9.48 -0.01 -6.20
C LEU A 148 -8.38 -1.06 -6.33
N LEU A 149 -7.13 -0.60 -6.44
CA LEU A 149 -5.94 -1.46 -6.37
C LEU A 149 -5.36 -1.43 -4.95
N ILE A 150 -5.14 -2.61 -4.38
CA ILE A 150 -4.47 -2.78 -3.09
C ILE A 150 -3.20 -3.61 -3.32
N LEU A 151 -2.02 -3.01 -3.01
CA LEU A 151 -0.74 -3.66 -3.22
C LEU A 151 0.03 -3.77 -1.90
N ASP A 152 0.45 -4.99 -1.57
CA ASP A 152 1.28 -5.25 -0.40
C ASP A 152 2.72 -5.51 -0.80
N GLU A 153 3.62 -4.54 -0.54
CA GLU A 153 5.07 -4.60 -0.82
C GLU A 153 5.41 -5.00 -2.27
N ALA A 154 4.57 -4.62 -3.25
CA ALA A 154 4.68 -5.08 -4.64
C ALA A 154 5.97 -4.63 -5.36
N THR A 155 6.67 -3.63 -4.84
CA THR A 155 7.95 -3.13 -5.39
C THR A 155 9.18 -3.66 -4.65
N ALA A 156 8.98 -4.35 -3.52
CA ALA A 156 10.06 -4.77 -2.65
C ALA A 156 10.98 -5.81 -3.31
N GLY A 157 12.30 -5.54 -3.28
CA GLY A 157 13.33 -6.44 -3.80
C GLY A 157 13.26 -6.65 -5.33
N LEU A 158 12.66 -5.73 -6.06
CA LEU A 158 12.76 -5.63 -7.52
C LEU A 158 13.94 -4.75 -7.91
N ASP A 159 14.45 -4.98 -9.11
CA ASP A 159 15.43 -4.05 -9.67
C ASP A 159 14.79 -2.67 -9.98
N PRO A 160 15.58 -1.59 -10.01
CA PRO A 160 15.04 -0.24 -10.15
C PRO A 160 14.21 -0.02 -11.42
N VAL A 161 14.58 -0.66 -12.54
CA VAL A 161 13.88 -0.48 -13.82
C VAL A 161 12.47 -1.10 -13.77
N ILE A 162 12.36 -2.34 -13.27
CA ILE A 162 11.06 -3.02 -13.12
C ILE A 162 10.20 -2.27 -12.09
N ARG A 163 10.81 -1.78 -11.01
CA ARG A 163 10.11 -0.98 -10.00
C ARG A 163 9.50 0.29 -10.59
N ASP A 164 10.29 1.05 -11.35
CA ASP A 164 9.81 2.27 -12.01
C ASP A 164 8.67 1.98 -13.00
N GLU A 165 8.79 0.90 -13.78
CA GLU A 165 7.73 0.47 -14.70
C GLU A 165 6.42 0.14 -13.97
N ILE A 166 6.49 -0.48 -12.79
CA ILE A 166 5.30 -0.75 -11.96
C ILE A 166 4.69 0.55 -11.44
N LEU A 167 5.50 1.48 -10.94
CA LEU A 167 5.01 2.77 -10.46
C LEU A 167 4.34 3.58 -11.57
N ASP A 168 4.87 3.55 -12.78
CA ASP A 168 4.28 4.22 -13.95
C ASP A 168 2.91 3.62 -14.32
N ILE A 169 2.72 2.30 -14.15
CA ILE A 169 1.42 1.65 -14.35
C ILE A 169 0.39 2.12 -13.31
N LEU A 170 0.80 2.31 -12.05
CA LEU A 170 -0.09 2.84 -11.02
C LEU A 170 -0.49 4.30 -11.33
N LEU A 171 0.43 5.10 -11.87
CA LEU A 171 0.13 6.45 -12.36
C LEU A 171 -0.82 6.43 -13.58
N ASP A 172 -0.63 5.48 -14.52
CA ASP A 172 -1.56 5.30 -15.63
C ASP A 172 -2.97 4.91 -15.13
N PHE A 173 -3.04 4.00 -14.15
CA PHE A 173 -4.30 3.51 -13.58
C PHE A 173 -5.13 4.62 -12.93
N ILE A 174 -4.49 5.56 -12.22
CA ILE A 174 -5.15 6.65 -11.50
C ILE A 174 -5.59 7.81 -12.42
N GLN A 175 -5.33 7.77 -13.73
CA GLN A 175 -5.81 8.81 -14.66
C GLN A 175 -7.34 8.84 -14.75
N ASP A 176 -8.02 7.76 -14.40
CA ASP A 176 -9.47 7.74 -14.19
C ASP A 176 -9.76 8.09 -12.72
N GLU A 177 -10.47 9.19 -12.48
CA GLU A 177 -10.83 9.70 -11.15
C GLU A 177 -11.70 8.74 -10.33
N GLU A 178 -12.29 7.73 -10.97
CA GLU A 178 -13.02 6.64 -10.29
C GLU A 178 -12.08 5.61 -9.66
N HIS A 179 -10.80 5.58 -10.08
CA HIS A 179 -9.82 4.61 -9.62
C HIS A 179 -9.02 5.14 -8.42
N SER A 180 -8.65 4.24 -7.52
CA SER A 180 -7.80 4.56 -6.36
C SER A 180 -6.76 3.49 -6.14
N VAL A 181 -5.63 3.88 -5.54
CA VAL A 181 -4.53 2.96 -5.23
C VAL A 181 -4.18 3.08 -3.75
N PHE A 182 -4.11 1.94 -3.08
CA PHE A 182 -3.55 1.82 -1.73
C PHE A 182 -2.38 0.85 -1.78
N PHE A 183 -1.16 1.33 -1.55
CA PHE A 183 0.01 0.47 -1.63
C PHE A 183 0.90 0.58 -0.41
N SER A 184 1.31 -0.56 0.13
CA SER A 184 2.29 -0.59 1.20
C SER A 184 3.71 -0.63 0.65
N SER A 185 4.61 0.10 1.29
CA SER A 185 6.04 0.07 0.98
C SER A 185 6.87 0.45 2.20
N HIS A 186 8.06 -0.11 2.31
CA HIS A 186 9.11 0.40 3.19
C HIS A 186 10.13 1.27 2.43
N ILE A 187 9.92 1.47 1.12
CA ILE A 187 10.77 2.25 0.23
C ILE A 187 10.15 3.64 0.07
N THR A 188 10.69 4.61 0.78
CA THR A 188 10.13 5.98 0.82
C THR A 188 10.19 6.70 -0.53
N SER A 189 11.16 6.37 -1.39
CA SER A 189 11.26 6.94 -2.74
C SER A 189 10.07 6.59 -3.63
N ASP A 190 9.46 5.40 -3.46
CA ASP A 190 8.28 5.02 -4.22
C ASP A 190 7.09 5.90 -3.83
N ILE A 191 6.92 6.13 -2.53
CA ILE A 191 5.87 7.00 -1.99
C ILE A 191 6.06 8.44 -2.50
N GLN A 192 7.30 8.96 -2.42
CA GLN A 192 7.60 10.29 -2.94
C GLN A 192 7.26 10.44 -4.42
N LYS A 193 7.53 9.38 -5.23
CA LYS A 193 7.34 9.42 -6.67
C LYS A 193 5.86 9.51 -7.06
N ILE A 194 4.98 8.71 -6.44
CA ILE A 194 3.62 8.53 -6.96
C ILE A 194 2.49 8.84 -5.99
N ALA A 195 2.71 8.86 -4.67
CA ALA A 195 1.62 9.01 -3.71
C ALA A 195 1.13 10.46 -3.62
N ASP A 196 -0.18 10.64 -3.41
CA ASP A 196 -0.81 11.91 -3.03
C ASP A 196 -0.81 12.07 -1.50
N TYR A 197 -1.06 10.97 -0.77
CA TYR A 197 -1.11 10.90 0.68
C TYR A 197 -0.15 9.84 1.20
N ALA A 198 0.34 10.02 2.40
CA ALA A 198 1.13 9.05 3.12
C ALA A 198 0.53 8.76 4.50
N VAL A 199 0.40 7.48 4.81
CA VAL A 199 -0.02 6.98 6.13
C VAL A 199 1.14 6.21 6.73
N LEU A 200 1.66 6.68 7.86
CA LEU A 200 2.76 6.00 8.56
C LEU A 200 2.21 5.15 9.71
N ILE A 201 2.53 3.86 9.66
CA ILE A 201 2.28 2.92 10.77
C ILE A 201 3.58 2.55 11.47
N HIS A 202 3.55 2.57 12.80
CA HIS A 202 4.66 2.14 13.63
C HIS A 202 4.14 1.33 14.83
N GLN A 203 4.69 0.15 15.06
CA GLN A 203 4.31 -0.73 16.18
C GLN A 203 2.78 -0.91 16.33
N GLY A 204 2.08 -1.11 15.21
CA GLY A 204 0.64 -1.35 15.17
C GLY A 204 -0.25 -0.12 15.37
N LYS A 205 0.30 1.11 15.31
CA LYS A 205 -0.44 2.37 15.46
C LYS A 205 -0.16 3.30 14.30
N ILE A 206 -1.17 4.08 13.89
CA ILE A 206 -0.96 5.17 12.94
C ILE A 206 -0.24 6.32 13.66
N VAL A 207 0.85 6.76 13.07
CA VAL A 207 1.66 7.90 13.54
C VAL A 207 1.15 9.20 12.93
N PHE A 208 0.91 9.17 11.61
CA PHE A 208 0.27 10.26 10.88
C PHE A 208 -0.44 9.74 9.63
N GLU A 209 -1.38 10.53 9.13
CA GLU A 209 -2.01 10.48 7.82
C GLU A 209 -1.99 11.90 7.29
N GLU A 210 -1.31 12.12 6.15
CA GLU A 210 -1.09 13.48 5.65
C GLU A 210 -0.90 13.51 4.13
N GLU A 211 -1.20 14.64 3.50
CA GLU A 211 -0.81 14.92 2.13
C GLU A 211 0.71 14.94 1.98
N LYS A 212 1.22 14.33 0.91
CA LYS A 212 2.67 14.25 0.67
C LYS A 212 3.32 15.63 0.63
N ASP A 213 2.70 16.60 -0.03
CA ASP A 213 3.27 17.93 -0.16
C ASP A 213 3.33 18.66 1.18
N VAL A 214 2.33 18.47 2.06
CA VAL A 214 2.34 18.96 3.44
C VAL A 214 3.49 18.32 4.24
N LEU A 215 3.69 17.00 4.09
CA LEU A 215 4.82 16.32 4.74
C LEU A 215 6.16 16.88 4.31
N LEU A 216 6.35 17.12 3.01
CA LEU A 216 7.59 17.61 2.46
C LEU A 216 7.86 19.09 2.82
N ASP A 217 6.81 19.89 2.96
CA ASP A 217 6.93 21.31 3.25
C ASP A 217 7.00 21.65 4.74
N GLN A 218 6.18 21.02 5.57
CA GLN A 218 5.99 21.44 6.95
C GLN A 218 6.73 20.54 7.96
N TYR A 219 6.80 19.21 7.71
CA TYR A 219 7.40 18.29 8.66
C TYR A 219 8.91 18.33 8.65
N GLY A 220 9.53 17.99 9.78
CA GLY A 220 10.97 17.96 9.91
C GLY A 220 11.46 17.02 11.01
N ILE A 221 12.76 16.73 10.98
CA ILE A 221 13.45 16.02 12.06
C ILE A 221 14.28 17.02 12.84
N LEU A 222 13.85 17.34 14.06
CA LEU A 222 14.61 18.12 15.00
C LEU A 222 15.64 17.21 15.68
N ARG A 223 16.92 17.54 15.54
CA ARG A 223 18.03 16.82 16.20
C ARG A 223 18.59 17.63 17.34
N CYS A 224 18.51 17.09 18.55
CA CYS A 224 19.00 17.72 19.75
C CYS A 224 20.10 16.89 20.40
N GLY A 225 21.06 17.56 21.04
CA GLY A 225 22.05 16.91 21.90
C GLY A 225 21.40 16.20 23.09
N LYS A 226 22.14 15.29 23.72
CA LYS A 226 21.69 14.65 24.97
C LYS A 226 21.45 15.73 26.04
N GLY A 227 20.24 15.74 26.62
CA GLY A 227 19.86 16.70 27.68
C GLY A 227 18.99 17.86 27.21
N THR A 228 18.80 18.05 25.90
CA THR A 228 17.80 18.99 25.41
C THR A 228 16.42 18.34 25.51
N GLU A 229 15.55 18.86 26.37
CA GLU A 229 14.17 18.42 26.48
C GLU A 229 13.30 19.20 25.47
N VAL A 230 12.62 18.47 24.58
CA VAL A 230 11.59 19.00 23.72
C VAL A 230 10.24 18.75 24.38
N GLU A 231 9.38 19.79 24.48
CA GLU A 231 8.09 19.69 25.14
C GLU A 231 7.19 18.61 24.54
N PRO A 232 6.55 17.76 25.38
CA PRO A 232 5.54 16.83 24.91
C PRO A 232 4.39 17.62 24.24
N GLY A 233 4.19 17.46 22.95
CA GLY A 233 3.22 18.22 22.16
C GLY A 233 3.83 18.94 20.97
N ASP A 234 5.13 19.26 21.04
CA ASP A 234 5.86 19.83 19.91
C ASP A 234 6.39 18.77 18.94
N TYR A 235 6.31 17.49 19.31
CA TYR A 235 6.72 16.36 18.47
C TYR A 235 5.66 15.24 18.42
N ILE A 236 5.74 14.46 17.36
CA ILE A 236 4.87 13.31 17.13
C ILE A 236 5.53 12.02 17.65
N VAL A 237 6.81 11.83 17.31
CA VAL A 237 7.61 10.65 17.65
C VAL A 237 8.99 11.10 18.10
N ARG A 238 9.54 10.43 19.12
CA ARG A 238 10.91 10.59 19.61
C ARG A 238 11.69 9.32 19.37
N ARG A 239 12.91 9.46 18.88
CA ARG A 239 13.89 8.40 18.75
C ARG A 239 15.19 8.81 19.46
N GLU A 240 15.68 7.96 20.36
CA GLU A 240 16.99 8.16 20.98
C GLU A 240 18.08 7.41 20.21
N THR A 241 19.21 8.08 20.02
CA THR A 241 20.44 7.50 19.52
C THR A 241 21.50 7.53 20.63
N GLY A 242 22.65 6.88 20.41
CA GLY A 242 23.74 6.87 21.40
C GLY A 242 24.22 8.28 21.81
N VAL A 243 24.09 9.28 20.94
CA VAL A 243 24.68 10.63 21.11
C VAL A 243 23.67 11.78 21.02
N SER A 244 22.44 11.55 20.49
CA SER A 244 21.41 12.57 20.26
C SER A 244 20.01 12.00 20.42
N ALA A 245 19.03 12.89 20.51
CA ALA A 245 17.62 12.57 20.34
C ALA A 245 17.09 13.19 19.05
N GLU A 246 16.27 12.44 18.31
CA GLU A 246 15.61 12.87 17.10
C GLU A 246 14.10 12.94 17.36
N TYR A 247 13.47 14.02 16.94
CA TYR A 247 12.06 14.28 17.12
C TYR A 247 11.41 14.57 15.78
N LEU A 248 10.36 13.83 15.43
CA LEU A 248 9.52 14.17 14.27
C LEU A 248 8.58 15.31 14.69
N VAL A 249 8.70 16.44 14.03
CA VAL A 249 7.88 17.64 14.31
C VAL A 249 6.99 17.98 13.12
N ARG A 250 5.77 18.49 13.38
CA ARG A 250 4.83 18.91 12.34
C ARG A 250 5.19 20.22 11.68
N ASP A 251 5.79 21.14 12.44
CA ASP A 251 6.20 22.44 11.95
C ASP A 251 7.71 22.64 12.18
N ARG A 252 8.48 22.33 11.13
CA ARG A 252 9.93 22.46 11.15
C ARG A 252 10.41 23.89 11.38
N SER A 253 9.61 24.89 10.92
CA SER A 253 9.97 26.30 11.05
C SER A 253 9.75 26.80 12.48
N ALA A 254 8.65 26.41 13.12
CA ALA A 254 8.39 26.74 14.52
C ALA A 254 9.38 26.03 15.45
N ALA A 255 9.61 24.73 15.23
CA ALA A 255 10.56 23.93 16.03
C ALA A 255 11.99 24.47 15.92
N GLY A 256 12.46 24.84 14.73
CA GLY A 256 13.80 25.41 14.52
C GLY A 256 14.00 26.81 15.10
N LYS A 257 12.91 27.54 15.45
CA LYS A 257 12.98 28.81 16.17
C LYS A 257 12.95 28.63 17.68
N LYS A 258 12.33 27.55 18.16
CA LYS A 258 12.12 27.29 19.61
C LYS A 258 13.30 26.52 20.22
N TYR A 259 13.92 25.62 19.48
CA TYR A 259 14.97 24.69 19.90
C TYR A 259 16.22 24.83 19.02
#